data_a82901a4923149f89aa1fdfe0969d28f
#
_entry.id   a82901a4923149f89aa1fdfe0969d28f
#
_cell.length_a   1.000
_cell.length_b   1.000
_cell.length_c   1.000
_cell.angle_alpha   90.00
_cell.angle_beta   90.00
_cell.angle_gamma   90.00
#
_symmetry.space_group_name_H-M   'P 1'
#
loop_
_entity.id
_entity.type
_entity.pdbx_description
1 polymer ?
#
loop_
_entity_poly.entity_id
_entity_poly.type
_entity_poly.pdbx_seq_one_letter_code
_entity_poly.pdbx_strand_id
1 'polypeptide(L)'
;MSTVTTPPAVHVEAATVVHGTVQVLGPVTVTVPTGTSLVVAGTNGSGKSTLLALVAGTLLPRTGSVETLGRPAHETRVAARERLSVLTGGFGAYRELTVRDHFRLMSAGWRLGAQAGTSDDDVVDDLLDRTELASVGDQLPHELSSGESQMLSLVSACFRPSDLLLVDEPEQRLDARWRAQAVDLLRDARASGRTLVVATHDPTFREALADVELVLEPRVR
;
A
#
# COMPACT_ATOMS: atom_id res chain seq x y z
N MET A 1 17.18 -3.57 32.77
CA MET A 1 16.11 -4.04 31.86
C MET A 1 16.45 -3.49 30.47
N SER A 2 17.00 -4.33 29.59
CA SER A 2 17.28 -3.91 28.22
C SER A 2 15.94 -3.76 27.50
N THR A 3 15.57 -2.56 27.14
CA THR A 3 14.43 -2.29 26.24
C THR A 3 14.75 -2.93 24.92
N VAL A 4 14.07 -4.02 24.60
CA VAL A 4 14.10 -4.61 23.25
C VAL A 4 13.40 -3.60 22.34
N THR A 5 14.19 -2.76 21.68
CA THR A 5 13.66 -1.81 20.70
C THR A 5 13.26 -2.62 19.47
N THR A 6 11.97 -2.74 19.21
CA THR A 6 11.46 -3.35 17.99
C THR A 6 12.07 -2.58 16.80
N PRO A 7 12.69 -3.24 15.82
CA PRO A 7 13.23 -2.55 14.67
C PRO A 7 12.12 -1.80 13.91
N PRO A 8 12.42 -0.66 13.29
CA PRO A 8 11.46 0.07 12.49
C PRO A 8 10.97 -0.79 11.32
N ALA A 9 9.74 -0.56 10.88
CA ALA A 9 9.20 -1.27 9.72
C ALA A 9 9.90 -0.83 8.41
N VAL A 10 10.29 0.45 8.33
CA VAL A 10 11.07 0.99 7.22
C VAL A 10 12.16 1.92 7.76
N HIS A 11 13.37 1.75 7.26
CA HIS A 11 14.48 2.66 7.49
C HIS A 11 15.18 2.98 6.17
N VAL A 12 15.23 4.26 5.83
CA VAL A 12 15.89 4.79 4.63
C VAL A 12 16.97 5.76 5.10
N GLU A 13 18.21 5.54 4.67
CA GLU A 13 19.34 6.38 5.02
C GLU A 13 20.04 6.92 3.76
N ALA A 14 19.98 8.24 3.55
CA ALA A 14 20.60 8.99 2.46
C ALA A 14 20.43 8.32 1.08
N ALA A 15 19.28 7.66 0.85
CA ALA A 15 19.02 6.91 -0.38
C ALA A 15 18.80 7.84 -1.57
N THR A 16 19.49 7.55 -2.67
CA THR A 16 19.32 8.27 -3.94
C THR A 16 19.00 7.30 -5.07
N VAL A 17 18.32 7.78 -6.09
CA VAL A 17 18.07 7.04 -7.32
C VAL A 17 18.41 7.89 -8.53
N VAL A 18 19.11 7.28 -9.48
CA VAL A 18 19.47 7.89 -10.77
C VAL A 18 18.97 7.00 -11.90
N HIS A 19 18.31 7.60 -12.87
CA HIS A 19 17.86 6.93 -14.09
C HIS A 19 18.59 7.56 -15.29
N GLY A 20 19.50 6.80 -15.89
CA GLY A 20 20.44 7.34 -16.86
C GLY A 20 21.36 8.40 -16.22
N THR A 21 21.24 9.65 -16.68
CA THR A 21 21.94 10.80 -16.09
C THR A 21 21.09 11.65 -15.16
N VAL A 22 19.78 11.32 -15.04
CA VAL A 22 18.82 12.11 -14.24
C VAL A 22 18.67 11.51 -12.85
N GLN A 23 18.97 12.30 -11.83
CA GLN A 23 18.68 11.89 -10.46
C GLN A 23 17.16 11.91 -10.25
N VAL A 24 16.47 10.78 -10.07
CA VAL A 24 15.03 10.66 -9.87
C VAL A 24 14.58 10.66 -8.43
N LEU A 25 15.46 10.46 -7.47
CA LEU A 25 15.25 10.68 -6.05
C LEU A 25 16.51 11.28 -5.44
N GLY A 26 16.40 12.42 -4.78
CA GLY A 26 17.48 13.04 -3.99
C GLY A 26 17.82 12.22 -2.75
N PRO A 27 18.81 12.59 -1.97
CA PRO A 27 19.10 11.91 -0.72
C PRO A 27 17.89 12.03 0.22
N VAL A 28 17.31 10.87 0.54
CA VAL A 28 16.17 10.74 1.46
C VAL A 28 16.60 9.98 2.69
N THR A 29 16.23 10.49 3.86
CA THR A 29 16.38 9.80 5.14
C THR A 29 15.06 9.87 5.87
N VAL A 30 14.49 8.70 6.19
CA VAL A 30 13.25 8.57 6.95
C VAL A 30 13.20 7.24 7.70
N THR A 31 12.61 7.25 8.89
CA THR A 31 12.39 6.06 9.70
C THR A 31 10.90 5.96 10.02
N VAL A 32 10.31 4.79 9.78
CA VAL A 32 8.89 4.51 10.04
C VAL A 32 8.80 3.44 11.13
N PRO A 33 8.36 3.78 12.34
CA PRO A 33 8.14 2.81 13.39
C PRO A 33 7.06 1.80 12.99
N THR A 34 7.16 0.58 13.52
CA THR A 34 6.11 -0.44 13.30
C THR A 34 4.76 0.03 13.85
N GLY A 35 3.69 -0.22 13.09
CA GLY A 35 2.32 0.17 13.46
C GLY A 35 1.98 1.66 13.24
N THR A 36 2.89 2.42 12.59
CA THR A 36 2.65 3.84 12.25
C THR A 36 2.46 4.04 10.75
N SER A 37 2.03 5.23 10.38
CA SER A 37 1.80 5.61 8.98
C SER A 37 2.77 6.70 8.53
N LEU A 38 3.53 6.44 7.47
CA LEU A 38 4.27 7.44 6.73
C LEU A 38 3.44 7.92 5.55
N VAL A 39 3.23 9.22 5.47
CA VAL A 39 2.71 9.85 4.24
C VAL A 39 3.88 10.51 3.49
N VAL A 40 4.05 10.07 2.25
CA VAL A 40 5.01 10.66 1.30
C VAL A 40 4.25 11.65 0.42
N ALA A 41 4.38 12.93 0.72
CA ALA A 41 3.72 14.01 0.01
C ALA A 41 4.63 14.61 -1.07
N GLY A 42 4.03 15.17 -2.11
CA GLY A 42 4.76 15.87 -3.17
C GLY A 42 3.99 15.89 -4.49
N THR A 43 4.39 16.77 -5.38
CA THR A 43 3.79 16.88 -6.71
C THR A 43 4.13 15.67 -7.60
N ASN A 44 3.45 15.55 -8.73
CA ASN A 44 3.77 14.50 -9.70
C ASN A 44 5.21 14.64 -10.19
N GLY A 45 5.94 13.53 -10.26
CA GLY A 45 7.35 13.51 -10.64
C GLY A 45 8.34 13.87 -9.52
N SER A 46 7.91 14.10 -8.27
CA SER A 46 8.82 14.37 -7.14
C SER A 46 9.60 13.14 -6.64
N GLY A 47 9.26 11.93 -7.11
CA GLY A 47 9.95 10.69 -6.73
C GLY A 47 9.19 9.82 -5.71
N LYS A 48 7.92 10.10 -5.42
CA LYS A 48 7.09 9.32 -4.48
C LYS A 48 7.06 7.81 -4.83
N SER A 49 6.65 7.48 -6.04
CA SER A 49 6.62 6.08 -6.52
C SER A 49 8.01 5.44 -6.54
N THR A 50 9.08 6.24 -6.78
CA THR A 50 10.46 5.77 -6.73
C THR A 50 10.85 5.38 -5.29
N LEU A 51 10.47 6.18 -4.30
CA LEU A 51 10.69 5.84 -2.90
C LEU A 51 9.91 4.59 -2.49
N LEU A 52 8.65 4.47 -2.90
CA LEU A 52 7.87 3.24 -2.65
C LEU A 52 8.53 2.01 -3.30
N ALA A 53 9.06 2.14 -4.52
CA ALA A 53 9.78 1.06 -5.20
C ALA A 53 11.07 0.65 -4.46
N LEU A 54 11.79 1.59 -3.85
CA LEU A 54 12.93 1.29 -2.99
C LEU A 54 12.50 0.51 -1.74
N VAL A 55 11.45 0.97 -1.05
CA VAL A 55 10.90 0.32 0.16
C VAL A 55 10.33 -1.06 -0.17
N ALA A 56 9.70 -1.22 -1.33
CA ALA A 56 9.21 -2.51 -1.82
C ALA A 56 10.33 -3.48 -2.25
N GLY A 57 11.59 -3.00 -2.33
CA GLY A 57 12.73 -3.79 -2.79
C GLY A 57 12.70 -4.14 -4.28
N THR A 58 11.89 -3.43 -5.08
CA THR A 58 11.83 -3.60 -6.53
C THR A 58 12.85 -2.74 -7.27
N LEU A 59 13.44 -1.77 -6.56
CA LEU A 59 14.48 -0.88 -7.04
C LEU A 59 15.61 -0.83 -6.01
N LEU A 60 16.86 -0.74 -6.47
CA LEU A 60 18.02 -0.55 -5.60
C LEU A 60 18.40 0.94 -5.56
N PRO A 61 18.82 1.47 -4.40
CA PRO A 61 19.35 2.82 -4.32
C PRO A 61 20.71 2.92 -5.03
N ARG A 62 21.01 4.08 -5.59
CA ARG A 62 22.34 4.39 -6.16
C ARG A 62 23.36 4.61 -5.05
N THR A 63 22.95 5.31 -3.99
CA THR A 63 23.71 5.53 -2.76
C THR A 63 22.77 5.41 -1.57
N GLY A 64 23.33 5.26 -0.36
CA GLY A 64 22.56 5.07 0.85
C GLY A 64 22.05 3.65 1.02
N SER A 65 21.14 3.44 1.96
CA SER A 65 20.56 2.13 2.26
C SER A 65 19.06 2.21 2.48
N VAL A 66 18.37 1.08 2.24
CA VAL A 66 16.94 0.92 2.53
C VAL A 66 16.73 -0.43 3.17
N GLU A 67 16.16 -0.40 4.37
CA GLU A 67 15.73 -1.59 5.10
C GLU A 67 14.21 -1.60 5.24
N THR A 68 13.63 -2.77 5.07
CA THR A 68 12.19 -3.03 5.18
C THR A 68 11.96 -4.27 6.02
N LEU A 69 11.13 -4.15 7.06
CA LEU A 69 10.84 -5.22 8.03
C LEU A 69 12.12 -5.83 8.65
N GLY A 70 13.12 -4.97 8.93
CA GLY A 70 14.38 -5.33 9.58
C GLY A 70 15.39 -6.05 8.69
N ARG A 71 15.26 -5.94 7.36
CA ARG A 71 16.19 -6.52 6.37
C ARG A 71 16.43 -5.53 5.21
N PRO A 72 17.55 -5.67 4.47
CA PRO A 72 17.69 -4.94 3.20
C PRO A 72 16.45 -5.15 2.32
N ALA A 73 15.90 -4.05 1.78
CA ALA A 73 14.58 -4.07 1.11
C ALA A 73 14.52 -5.08 -0.06
N HIS A 74 15.61 -5.21 -0.83
CA HIS A 74 15.68 -6.15 -1.95
C HIS A 74 15.62 -7.64 -1.52
N GLU A 75 16.09 -7.96 -0.31
CA GLU A 75 15.98 -9.31 0.27
C GLU A 75 14.57 -9.54 0.83
N THR A 76 13.94 -8.51 1.40
CA THR A 76 12.59 -8.57 1.98
C THR A 76 11.56 -8.95 0.93
N ARG A 77 11.70 -8.49 -0.31
CA ARG A 77 10.78 -8.81 -1.40
C ARG A 77 10.56 -10.32 -1.58
N VAL A 78 11.58 -11.14 -1.35
CA VAL A 78 11.50 -12.62 -1.47
C VAL A 78 11.22 -13.27 -0.12
N ALA A 79 11.99 -12.88 0.90
CA ALA A 79 11.96 -13.53 2.21
C ALA A 79 10.74 -13.18 3.07
N ALA A 80 10.12 -12.03 2.82
CA ALA A 80 8.97 -11.54 3.59
C ALA A 80 7.80 -11.09 2.71
N ARG A 81 7.67 -11.67 1.49
CA ARG A 81 6.60 -11.32 0.56
C ARG A 81 5.20 -11.49 1.16
N GLU A 82 5.03 -12.39 2.11
CA GLU A 82 3.75 -12.61 2.80
C GLU A 82 3.44 -11.50 3.82
N ARG A 83 4.46 -10.76 4.24
CA ARG A 83 4.36 -9.66 5.21
C ARG A 83 4.26 -8.29 4.55
N LEU A 84 4.40 -8.22 3.22
CA LEU A 84 4.40 -6.98 2.46
C LEU A 84 3.28 -6.98 1.43
N SER A 85 2.38 -6.01 1.51
CA SER A 85 1.37 -5.71 0.48
C SER A 85 1.75 -4.42 -0.25
N VAL A 86 1.65 -4.43 -1.58
CA VAL A 86 2.07 -3.29 -2.41
C VAL A 86 1.00 -3.00 -3.45
N LEU A 87 0.50 -1.77 -3.43
CA LEU A 87 -0.37 -1.21 -4.47
C LEU A 87 0.38 -0.07 -5.16
N THR A 88 1.06 -0.37 -6.26
CA THR A 88 1.71 0.59 -7.15
C THR A 88 1.20 0.37 -8.57
N GLY A 89 0.42 1.32 -9.09
CA GLY A 89 -0.24 1.17 -10.37
C GLY A 89 -1.53 0.35 -10.30
N GLY A 90 -2.06 -0.06 -11.46
CA GLY A 90 -3.32 -0.81 -11.53
C GLY A 90 -3.21 -2.22 -10.93
N PHE A 91 -4.30 -2.68 -10.34
CA PHE A 91 -4.41 -4.03 -9.82
C PHE A 91 -4.52 -5.07 -10.94
N GLY A 92 -3.72 -6.12 -10.83
CA GLY A 92 -3.75 -7.26 -11.76
C GLY A 92 -4.88 -8.25 -11.39
N ALA A 93 -6.14 -7.85 -11.60
CA ALA A 93 -7.25 -8.79 -11.44
C ALA A 93 -7.22 -9.86 -12.54
N TYR A 94 -7.60 -11.07 -12.20
CA TYR A 94 -7.86 -12.11 -13.21
C TYR A 94 -9.08 -11.70 -14.03
N ARG A 95 -8.91 -11.61 -15.33
CA ARG A 95 -9.95 -11.10 -16.25
C ARG A 95 -11.21 -11.95 -16.30
N GLU A 96 -11.07 -13.22 -15.94
CA GLU A 96 -12.10 -14.24 -16.00
C GLU A 96 -12.82 -14.45 -14.67
N LEU A 97 -12.39 -13.79 -13.61
CA LEU A 97 -13.03 -13.85 -12.30
C LEU A 97 -13.86 -12.61 -12.06
N THR A 98 -15.06 -12.80 -11.51
CA THR A 98 -15.85 -11.69 -10.97
C THR A 98 -15.14 -11.05 -9.78
N VAL A 99 -15.56 -9.86 -9.36
CA VAL A 99 -15.05 -9.22 -8.14
C VAL A 99 -15.18 -10.15 -6.94
N ARG A 100 -16.32 -10.80 -6.79
CA ARG A 100 -16.61 -11.78 -5.73
C ARG A 100 -15.68 -12.99 -5.80
N ASP A 101 -15.53 -13.60 -6.96
CA ASP A 101 -14.68 -14.78 -7.13
C ASP A 101 -13.20 -14.45 -6.92
N HIS A 102 -12.80 -13.23 -7.27
CA HIS A 102 -11.46 -12.75 -6.99
C HIS A 102 -11.18 -12.72 -5.48
N PHE A 103 -12.09 -12.15 -4.66
CA PHE A 103 -11.93 -12.13 -3.21
C PHE A 103 -12.09 -13.52 -2.58
N ARG A 104 -12.93 -14.40 -3.13
CA ARG A 104 -12.99 -15.82 -2.71
C ARG A 104 -11.65 -16.51 -2.90
N LEU A 105 -11.03 -16.33 -4.06
CA LEU A 105 -9.70 -16.88 -4.34
C LEU A 105 -8.65 -16.35 -3.35
N MET A 106 -8.70 -15.05 -3.05
CA MET A 106 -7.81 -14.45 -2.05
C MET A 106 -8.08 -15.00 -0.64
N SER A 107 -9.33 -15.10 -0.21
CA SER A 107 -9.72 -15.62 1.10
C SER A 107 -9.26 -17.06 1.28
N ALA A 108 -9.53 -17.92 0.30
CA ALA A 108 -9.08 -19.31 0.32
C ALA A 108 -7.54 -19.43 0.34
N GLY A 109 -6.85 -18.62 -0.48
CA GLY A 109 -5.38 -18.61 -0.55
C GLY A 109 -4.71 -18.20 0.76
N TRP A 110 -5.31 -17.27 1.49
CA TRP A 110 -4.84 -16.80 2.80
C TRP A 110 -5.53 -17.50 3.98
N ARG A 111 -6.50 -18.38 3.72
CA ARG A 111 -7.28 -19.13 4.72
C ARG A 111 -8.03 -18.21 5.69
N LEU A 112 -8.57 -17.11 5.20
CA LEU A 112 -9.18 -16.07 6.04
C LEU A 112 -10.48 -16.56 6.70
N GLY A 113 -11.33 -17.29 5.97
CA GLY A 113 -12.53 -17.89 6.51
C GLY A 113 -12.22 -18.84 7.67
N ALA A 114 -11.22 -19.72 7.51
CA ALA A 114 -10.78 -20.63 8.56
C ALA A 114 -10.22 -19.90 9.79
N GLN A 115 -9.50 -18.78 9.59
CA GLN A 115 -8.97 -17.96 10.69
C GLN A 115 -10.08 -17.21 11.42
N ALA A 116 -11.11 -16.76 10.71
CA ALA A 116 -12.29 -16.10 11.29
C ALA A 116 -13.31 -17.09 11.91
N GLY A 117 -13.14 -18.39 11.70
CA GLY A 117 -14.08 -19.42 12.16
C GLY A 117 -15.40 -19.42 11.38
N THR A 118 -15.37 -19.01 10.11
CA THR A 118 -16.51 -18.89 9.21
C THR A 118 -16.14 -19.40 7.81
N SER A 119 -17.03 -19.26 6.84
CA SER A 119 -16.75 -19.60 5.45
C SER A 119 -16.00 -18.47 4.70
N ASP A 120 -15.34 -18.80 3.59
CA ASP A 120 -14.76 -17.79 2.72
C ASP A 120 -15.85 -16.89 2.09
N ASP A 121 -17.04 -17.44 1.85
CA ASP A 121 -18.19 -16.68 1.33
C ASP A 121 -18.65 -15.61 2.34
N ASP A 122 -18.81 -15.96 3.62
CA ASP A 122 -19.20 -15.00 4.66
C ASP A 122 -18.17 -13.86 4.80
N VAL A 123 -16.87 -14.20 4.73
CA VAL A 123 -15.81 -13.19 4.75
C VAL A 123 -15.86 -12.24 3.56
N VAL A 124 -16.17 -12.79 2.38
CA VAL A 124 -16.25 -12.00 1.15
C VAL A 124 -17.51 -11.14 1.11
N ASP A 125 -18.64 -11.67 1.56
CA ASP A 125 -19.91 -10.91 1.62
C ASP A 125 -19.77 -9.73 2.57
N ASP A 126 -19.25 -9.95 3.78
CA ASP A 126 -18.98 -8.87 4.74
C ASP A 126 -17.97 -7.83 4.17
N LEU A 127 -16.94 -8.26 3.46
CA LEU A 127 -15.99 -7.35 2.81
C LEU A 127 -16.67 -6.48 1.75
N LEU A 128 -17.44 -7.09 0.84
CA LEU A 128 -18.11 -6.39 -0.25
C LEU A 128 -19.13 -5.38 0.28
N ASP A 129 -19.88 -5.74 1.31
CA ASP A 129 -20.85 -4.85 1.95
C ASP A 129 -20.16 -3.65 2.60
N ARG A 130 -19.12 -3.87 3.39
CA ARG A 130 -18.38 -2.79 4.08
C ARG A 130 -17.62 -1.87 3.12
N THR A 131 -17.23 -2.37 1.97
CA THR A 131 -16.47 -1.60 0.97
C THR A 131 -17.34 -1.05 -0.16
N GLU A 132 -18.67 -1.22 -0.08
CA GLU A 132 -19.64 -0.79 -1.10
C GLU A 132 -19.39 -1.40 -2.50
N LEU A 133 -18.66 -2.49 -2.56
CA LEU A 133 -18.42 -3.26 -3.78
C LEU A 133 -19.49 -4.34 -4.04
N ALA A 134 -20.49 -4.48 -3.15
CA ALA A 134 -21.52 -5.49 -3.29
C ALA A 134 -22.31 -5.35 -4.61
N SER A 135 -22.59 -4.11 -5.04
CA SER A 135 -23.33 -3.84 -6.29
C SER A 135 -22.58 -4.27 -7.56
N VAL A 136 -21.28 -4.43 -7.49
CA VAL A 136 -20.41 -4.86 -8.60
C VAL A 136 -19.78 -6.24 -8.36
N GLY A 137 -20.21 -6.93 -7.31
CA GLY A 137 -19.64 -8.21 -6.89
C GLY A 137 -19.63 -9.29 -7.98
N ASP A 138 -20.66 -9.30 -8.83
CA ASP A 138 -20.82 -10.28 -9.91
C ASP A 138 -20.31 -9.78 -11.27
N GLN A 139 -19.75 -8.57 -11.33
CA GLN A 139 -19.15 -8.00 -12.54
C GLN A 139 -17.70 -8.49 -12.74
N LEU A 140 -17.30 -8.54 -13.99
CA LEU A 140 -15.90 -8.79 -14.37
C LEU A 140 -15.07 -7.49 -14.29
N PRO A 141 -13.75 -7.56 -14.05
CA PRO A 141 -12.91 -6.37 -13.87
C PRO A 141 -12.96 -5.36 -15.03
N HIS A 142 -13.24 -5.80 -16.24
CA HIS A 142 -13.33 -4.92 -17.42
C HIS A 142 -14.67 -4.20 -17.55
N GLU A 143 -15.66 -4.57 -16.76
CA GLU A 143 -16.99 -3.93 -16.70
C GLU A 143 -17.04 -2.81 -15.66
N LEU A 144 -16.04 -2.75 -14.77
CA LEU A 144 -15.95 -1.76 -13.71
C LEU A 144 -15.62 -0.37 -14.26
N SER A 145 -16.22 0.66 -13.67
CA SER A 145 -15.77 2.03 -13.83
C SER A 145 -14.33 2.20 -13.30
N SER A 146 -13.68 3.29 -13.67
CA SER A 146 -12.31 3.56 -13.21
C SER A 146 -12.21 3.75 -11.69
N GLY A 147 -13.24 4.29 -11.04
CA GLY A 147 -13.32 4.44 -9.59
C GLY A 147 -13.51 3.09 -8.89
N GLU A 148 -14.44 2.26 -9.37
CA GLU A 148 -14.65 0.90 -8.84
C GLU A 148 -13.40 0.03 -9.00
N SER A 149 -12.73 0.11 -10.14
CA SER A 149 -11.47 -0.60 -10.38
C SER A 149 -10.36 -0.13 -9.42
N GLN A 150 -10.29 1.17 -9.11
CA GLN A 150 -9.35 1.71 -8.13
C GLN A 150 -9.69 1.22 -6.72
N MET A 151 -10.97 1.25 -6.32
CA MET A 151 -11.39 0.72 -5.02
C MET A 151 -11.17 -0.79 -4.91
N LEU A 152 -11.49 -1.58 -5.94
CA LEU A 152 -11.15 -3.01 -5.98
C LEU A 152 -9.65 -3.23 -5.72
N SER A 153 -8.80 -2.42 -6.33
CA SER A 153 -7.34 -2.49 -6.17
C SER A 153 -6.93 -2.21 -4.72
N LEU A 154 -7.48 -1.15 -4.12
CA LEU A 154 -7.16 -0.74 -2.75
C LEU A 154 -7.70 -1.75 -1.73
N VAL A 155 -8.96 -2.19 -1.89
CA VAL A 155 -9.57 -3.22 -1.03
C VAL A 155 -8.76 -4.51 -1.09
N SER A 156 -8.35 -4.95 -2.28
CA SER A 156 -7.52 -6.15 -2.43
C SER A 156 -6.16 -6.03 -1.72
N ALA A 157 -5.52 -4.87 -1.79
CA ALA A 157 -4.26 -4.63 -1.09
C ALA A 157 -4.44 -4.64 0.44
N CYS A 158 -5.56 -4.10 0.95
CA CYS A 158 -5.91 -4.11 2.37
C CYS A 158 -6.40 -5.48 2.85
N PHE A 159 -7.14 -6.21 2.04
CA PHE A 159 -7.67 -7.54 2.36
C PHE A 159 -6.57 -8.58 2.53
N ARG A 160 -5.48 -8.46 1.79
CA ARG A 160 -4.31 -9.30 1.95
C ARG A 160 -3.67 -9.09 3.32
N PRO A 161 -3.44 -10.15 4.13
CA PRO A 161 -2.68 -10.05 5.37
C PRO A 161 -1.26 -9.53 5.11
N SER A 162 -0.83 -8.55 5.89
CA SER A 162 0.53 -7.99 5.77
C SER A 162 0.89 -7.17 7.00
N ASP A 163 2.18 -7.04 7.30
CA ASP A 163 2.69 -6.18 8.37
C ASP A 163 2.95 -4.76 7.85
N LEU A 164 3.28 -4.65 6.55
CA LEU A 164 3.54 -3.40 5.86
C LEU A 164 2.70 -3.32 4.58
N LEU A 165 1.99 -2.20 4.43
CA LEU A 165 1.20 -1.87 3.25
C LEU A 165 1.75 -0.62 2.58
N LEU A 166 2.15 -0.73 1.33
CA LEU A 166 2.61 0.37 0.48
C LEU A 166 1.53 0.72 -0.52
N VAL A 167 1.13 1.98 -0.57
CA VAL A 167 0.05 2.45 -1.44
C VAL A 167 0.48 3.71 -2.20
N ASP A 168 0.42 3.66 -3.50
CA ASP A 168 0.77 4.79 -4.38
C ASP A 168 -0.49 5.43 -4.96
N GLU A 169 -0.71 6.70 -4.61
CA GLU A 169 -1.80 7.56 -5.08
C GLU A 169 -3.19 6.89 -4.97
N PRO A 170 -3.62 6.48 -3.75
CA PRO A 170 -4.92 5.81 -3.57
C PRO A 170 -6.12 6.66 -3.99
N GLU A 171 -5.98 8.00 -3.99
CA GLU A 171 -7.01 8.96 -4.35
C GLU A 171 -7.33 9.02 -5.85
N GLN A 172 -6.47 8.45 -6.71
CA GLN A 172 -6.66 8.55 -8.16
C GLN A 172 -8.00 7.99 -8.60
N ARG A 173 -8.69 8.73 -9.49
CA ARG A 173 -9.98 8.33 -10.10
C ARG A 173 -11.14 8.16 -9.12
N LEU A 174 -10.96 8.50 -7.84
CA LEU A 174 -11.98 8.45 -6.83
C LEU A 174 -12.71 9.80 -6.71
N ASP A 175 -14.03 9.77 -6.61
CA ASP A 175 -14.83 10.91 -6.21
C ASP A 175 -14.70 11.18 -4.70
N ALA A 176 -15.37 12.20 -4.18
CA ALA A 176 -15.27 12.59 -2.78
C ALA A 176 -15.74 11.48 -1.81
N ARG A 177 -16.80 10.73 -2.17
CA ARG A 177 -17.34 9.64 -1.36
C ARG A 177 -16.34 8.48 -1.27
N TRP A 178 -15.84 8.04 -2.41
CA TRP A 178 -14.88 6.94 -2.48
C TRP A 178 -13.53 7.31 -1.85
N ARG A 179 -13.12 8.59 -1.90
CA ARG A 179 -11.92 9.06 -1.17
C ARG A 179 -12.08 8.93 0.34
N ALA A 180 -13.23 9.33 0.89
CA ALA A 180 -13.51 9.18 2.31
C ALA A 180 -13.44 7.70 2.73
N GLN A 181 -14.07 6.82 1.96
CA GLN A 181 -14.03 5.37 2.21
C GLN A 181 -12.61 4.78 2.08
N ALA A 182 -11.81 5.24 1.13
CA ALA A 182 -10.41 4.83 0.98
C ALA A 182 -9.56 5.24 2.20
N VAL A 183 -9.80 6.44 2.74
CA VAL A 183 -9.17 6.89 3.99
C VAL A 183 -9.56 6.00 5.16
N ASP A 184 -10.85 5.70 5.32
CA ASP A 184 -11.33 4.85 6.41
C ASP A 184 -10.76 3.43 6.31
N LEU A 185 -10.71 2.85 5.12
CA LEU A 185 -10.10 1.54 4.86
C LEU A 185 -8.61 1.50 5.27
N LEU A 186 -7.85 2.55 4.95
CA LEU A 186 -6.44 2.66 5.34
C LEU A 186 -6.27 2.87 6.85
N ARG A 187 -7.16 3.64 7.48
CA ARG A 187 -7.19 3.80 8.95
C ARG A 187 -7.46 2.48 9.65
N ASP A 188 -8.41 1.69 9.17
CA ASP A 188 -8.72 0.36 9.70
C ASP A 188 -7.53 -0.59 9.55
N ALA A 189 -6.86 -0.56 8.40
CA ALA A 189 -5.64 -1.32 8.18
C ALA A 189 -4.55 -0.94 9.19
N ARG A 190 -4.37 0.36 9.48
CA ARG A 190 -3.44 0.82 10.51
C ARG A 190 -3.90 0.42 11.92
N ALA A 191 -5.18 0.60 12.24
CA ALA A 191 -5.74 0.25 13.56
C ALA A 191 -5.60 -1.25 13.86
N SER A 192 -5.54 -2.11 12.83
CA SER A 192 -5.22 -3.54 12.97
C SER A 192 -3.73 -3.84 13.28
N GLY A 193 -2.89 -2.81 13.42
CA GLY A 193 -1.46 -2.92 13.75
C GLY A 193 -0.52 -2.91 12.54
N ARG A 194 -1.01 -2.71 11.33
CA ARG A 194 -0.17 -2.62 10.13
C ARG A 194 0.57 -1.29 10.08
N THR A 195 1.75 -1.32 9.50
CA THR A 195 2.48 -0.12 9.11
C THR A 195 2.04 0.30 7.71
N LEU A 196 1.82 1.59 7.49
CA LEU A 196 1.46 2.12 6.17
C LEU A 196 2.56 3.02 5.62
N VAL A 197 2.78 2.95 4.31
CA VAL A 197 3.51 3.98 3.55
C VAL A 197 2.62 4.41 2.38
N VAL A 198 2.10 5.62 2.44
CA VAL A 198 1.13 6.14 1.48
C VAL A 198 1.75 7.31 0.73
N ALA A 199 1.95 7.16 -0.57
CA ALA A 199 2.33 8.26 -1.44
C ALA A 199 1.08 8.96 -1.96
N THR A 200 0.95 10.24 -1.73
CA THR A 200 -0.24 11.02 -2.13
C THR A 200 0.09 12.49 -2.36
N HIS A 201 -0.70 13.15 -3.18
CA HIS A 201 -0.71 14.61 -3.30
C HIS A 201 -2.00 15.23 -2.73
N ASP A 202 -2.95 14.40 -2.25
CA ASP A 202 -4.23 14.82 -1.70
C ASP A 202 -4.09 15.21 -0.21
N PRO A 203 -4.45 16.46 0.18
CA PRO A 203 -4.35 16.91 1.56
C PRO A 203 -5.23 16.09 2.52
N THR A 204 -6.37 15.57 2.06
CA THR A 204 -7.29 14.78 2.90
C THR A 204 -6.62 13.51 3.40
N PHE A 205 -5.91 12.80 2.51
CA PHE A 205 -5.14 11.61 2.91
C PHE A 205 -3.97 11.96 3.85
N ARG A 206 -3.29 13.09 3.60
CA ARG A 206 -2.20 13.56 4.45
C ARG A 206 -2.67 13.83 5.87
N GLU A 207 -3.70 14.65 6.03
CA GLU A 207 -4.27 15.01 7.32
C GLU A 207 -4.85 13.81 8.07
N ALA A 208 -5.44 12.87 7.33
CA ALA A 208 -6.13 11.71 7.91
C ALA A 208 -5.19 10.59 8.36
N LEU A 209 -4.03 10.42 7.72
CA LEU A 209 -3.20 9.22 7.85
C LEU A 209 -1.79 9.48 8.42
N ALA A 210 -1.25 10.71 8.37
CA ALA A 210 0.16 10.94 8.69
C ALA A 210 0.45 10.89 10.19
N ASP A 211 1.24 9.91 10.64
CA ASP A 211 2.00 9.98 11.89
C ASP A 211 3.39 10.56 11.65
N VAL A 212 3.95 10.21 10.50
CA VAL A 212 5.20 10.74 9.96
C VAL A 212 4.90 11.30 8.58
N GLU A 213 5.39 12.48 8.27
CA GLU A 213 5.27 13.09 6.95
C GLU A 213 6.64 13.32 6.33
N LEU A 214 6.77 12.93 5.07
CA LEU A 214 7.92 13.23 4.23
C LEU A 214 7.45 14.00 2.99
N VAL A 215 7.88 15.24 2.85
CA VAL A 215 7.57 16.05 1.67
C VAL A 215 8.73 15.96 0.68
N LEU A 216 8.44 15.43 -0.52
CA LEU A 216 9.40 15.41 -1.62
C LEU A 216 9.18 16.62 -2.52
N GLU A 217 10.22 17.45 -2.61
CA GLU A 217 10.17 18.63 -3.47
C GLU A 217 10.30 18.27 -4.96
N PRO A 218 9.59 19.00 -5.83
CA PRO A 218 9.77 18.85 -7.27
C PRO A 218 11.19 19.23 -7.65
N ARG A 219 11.76 18.53 -8.63
CA ARG A 219 13.12 18.82 -9.09
C ARG A 219 13.15 20.02 -9.98
N VAL A 220 14.12 20.88 -9.72
CA VAL A 220 14.56 21.85 -10.70
C VAL A 220 15.31 21.07 -11.78
N ARG A 221 14.83 21.13 -13.01
CA ARG A 221 15.50 20.58 -14.19
C ARG A 221 16.72 21.38 -14.55
#